data_e5c6bb1aef04248f0ac677b92563574a
#
_entry.id   e5c6bb1aef04248f0ac677b92563574a
#
_cell.length_a   1.000
_cell.length_b   1.000
_cell.length_c   1.000
_cell.angle_alpha   90.00
_cell.angle_beta   90.00
_cell.angle_gamma   90.00
#
_symmetry.space_group_name_H-M   'P 1'
#
loop_
_entity.id
_entity.type
_entity.pdbx_description
1 polymer ?
#
loop_
_entity_poly.entity_id
_entity_poly.type
_entity_poly.pdbx_seq_one_letter_code
_entity_poly.pdbx_strand_id
1 'polypeptide(L)'
;MRISFHGQSCVCIETAEGKHLLIDPFITGNPLSDLDPDTVPCDVILLTHGHGDHIGDTERIAHRTHPLIISTVELADYFSEKGFRTHGMQPGGGHSFDFGYVKLTQAIHGSALPVNGLPYTFGLATGILLHAEGKTIYHAGDTALFSDMKLIGEDYPIDVAFLPIGD
;
A
#
# COMPACT_ATOMS: atom_id res chain seq x y z
N MET A 1 7.38 15.99 6.12
CA MET A 1 7.03 14.86 5.22
C MET A 1 7.32 15.20 3.77
N ARG A 2 7.89 14.27 3.02
CA ARG A 2 8.06 14.35 1.56
C ARG A 2 7.32 13.18 0.92
N ILE A 3 6.56 13.45 -0.15
CA ILE A 3 5.79 12.44 -0.87
C ILE A 3 6.23 12.50 -2.34
N SER A 4 6.46 11.34 -2.94
CA SER A 4 6.81 11.21 -4.36
C SER A 4 6.05 10.06 -5.01
N PHE A 5 5.66 10.25 -6.26
CA PHE A 5 4.95 9.28 -7.09
C PHE A 5 5.92 8.73 -8.15
N HIS A 6 5.94 7.40 -8.29
CA HIS A 6 6.91 6.68 -9.13
C HIS A 6 6.26 5.82 -10.22
N GLY A 7 5.09 6.23 -10.66
CA GLY A 7 4.33 5.55 -11.72
C GLY A 7 3.41 4.44 -11.21
N GLN A 8 2.37 4.15 -11.97
CA GLN A 8 1.27 3.24 -11.68
C GLN A 8 0.63 3.59 -10.30
N SER A 9 0.84 2.82 -9.25
CA SER A 9 0.37 3.09 -7.88
C SER A 9 1.53 3.24 -6.87
N CYS A 10 2.78 3.26 -7.34
CA CYS A 10 3.95 3.29 -6.47
C CYS A 10 4.17 4.69 -5.88
N VAL A 11 4.07 4.80 -4.56
CA VAL A 11 4.26 6.05 -3.81
C VAL A 11 5.30 5.85 -2.72
N CYS A 12 6.26 6.79 -2.62
CA CYS A 12 7.20 6.88 -1.51
C CYS A 12 6.82 8.03 -0.59
N ILE A 13 6.92 7.78 0.71
CA ILE A 13 6.72 8.78 1.76
C ILE A 13 7.92 8.74 2.70
N GLU A 14 8.55 9.89 2.87
CA GLU A 14 9.61 10.09 3.86
C GLU A 14 9.10 11.03 4.94
N THR A 15 9.08 10.57 6.18
CA THR A 15 8.70 11.39 7.33
C THR A 15 9.82 12.36 7.73
N ALA A 16 9.50 13.38 8.52
CA ALA A 16 10.49 14.29 9.04
C ALA A 16 11.53 13.61 9.96
N GLU A 17 11.16 12.48 10.56
CA GLU A 17 12.04 11.65 11.39
C GLU A 17 12.90 10.67 10.56
N GLY A 18 12.77 10.70 9.22
CA GLY A 18 13.56 9.88 8.31
C GLY A 18 13.03 8.45 8.14
N LYS A 19 11.78 8.17 8.48
CA LYS A 19 11.14 6.88 8.13
C LYS A 19 10.72 6.87 6.67
N HIS A 20 10.98 5.76 6.00
CA HIS A 20 10.65 5.53 4.59
C HIS A 20 9.50 4.53 4.46
N LEU A 21 8.39 4.98 3.91
CA LEU A 21 7.22 4.15 3.63
C LEU A 21 7.07 4.00 2.12
N LEU A 22 6.80 2.79 1.65
CA LEU A 22 6.44 2.50 0.26
C LEU A 22 4.98 2.03 0.21
N ILE A 23 4.20 2.58 -0.70
CA ILE A 23 2.87 2.07 -1.03
C ILE A 23 2.96 1.42 -2.40
N ASP A 24 2.49 0.17 -2.51
CA ASP A 24 2.42 -0.62 -3.74
C ASP A 24 3.73 -0.56 -4.57
N PRO A 25 4.83 -1.17 -4.09
CA PRO A 25 6.17 -1.01 -4.67
C PRO A 25 6.36 -1.79 -5.97
N PHE A 26 5.57 -1.49 -6.99
CA PHE A 26 5.77 -1.97 -8.36
C PHE A 26 6.85 -1.14 -9.04
N ILE A 27 8.08 -1.63 -9.01
CA ILE A 27 9.28 -0.96 -9.52
C ILE A 27 9.79 -1.68 -10.77
N THR A 28 10.14 -2.96 -10.64
CA THR A 28 10.58 -3.79 -11.77
C THR A 28 9.43 -4.00 -12.76
N GLY A 29 9.64 -3.61 -14.02
CA GLY A 29 8.61 -3.70 -15.06
C GLY A 29 7.67 -2.49 -15.13
N ASN A 30 7.76 -1.53 -14.22
CA ASN A 30 7.05 -0.27 -14.30
C ASN A 30 7.83 0.72 -15.19
N PRO A 31 7.33 1.09 -16.38
CA PRO A 31 8.08 1.92 -17.32
C PRO A 31 8.27 3.37 -16.87
N LEU A 32 7.54 3.79 -15.81
CA LEU A 32 7.60 5.14 -15.26
C LEU A 32 8.38 5.20 -13.94
N SER A 33 8.77 4.06 -13.37
CA SER A 33 9.53 4.05 -12.13
C SER A 33 10.98 4.49 -12.36
N ASP A 34 11.43 5.40 -11.53
CA ASP A 34 12.83 5.86 -11.42
C ASP A 34 13.54 5.27 -10.18
N LEU A 35 12.87 4.33 -9.49
CA LEU A 35 13.42 3.65 -8.32
C LEU A 35 14.19 2.40 -8.71
N ASP A 36 15.07 1.98 -7.80
CA ASP A 36 15.77 0.70 -7.86
C ASP A 36 15.43 -0.12 -6.59
N PRO A 37 14.81 -1.31 -6.73
CA PRO A 37 14.43 -2.13 -5.59
C PRO A 37 15.62 -2.62 -4.76
N ASP A 38 16.85 -2.61 -5.32
CA ASP A 38 18.06 -3.01 -4.61
C ASP A 38 18.63 -1.90 -3.71
N THR A 39 18.19 -0.65 -3.91
CA THR A 39 18.76 0.50 -3.19
C THR A 39 17.72 1.34 -2.46
N VAL A 40 16.45 1.33 -2.85
CA VAL A 40 15.39 2.14 -2.25
C VAL A 40 15.29 1.88 -0.73
N PRO A 41 15.37 2.92 0.11
CA PRO A 41 15.19 2.76 1.56
C PRO A 41 13.74 2.41 1.89
N CYS A 42 13.53 1.53 2.87
CA CYS A 42 12.18 1.10 3.25
C CYS A 42 12.13 0.59 4.68
N ASP A 43 11.30 1.22 5.51
CA ASP A 43 10.99 0.79 6.88
C ASP A 43 9.60 0.14 6.96
N VAL A 44 8.69 0.56 6.06
CA VAL A 44 7.29 0.10 6.00
C VAL A 44 6.86 -0.07 4.55
N ILE A 45 6.17 -1.17 4.28
CA ILE A 45 5.46 -1.38 3.02
C ILE A 45 3.96 -1.43 3.32
N LEU A 46 3.18 -0.65 2.60
CA LEU A 46 1.73 -0.64 2.64
C LEU A 46 1.22 -1.21 1.31
N LEU A 47 0.41 -2.27 1.35
CA LEU A 47 -0.13 -2.89 0.15
C LEU A 47 -1.65 -2.73 0.11
N THR A 48 -2.15 -2.22 -1.00
CA THR A 48 -3.58 -2.03 -1.22
C THR A 48 -4.29 -3.33 -1.55
N HIS A 49 -3.69 -4.18 -2.39
CA HIS A 49 -4.26 -5.46 -2.80
C HIS A 49 -3.22 -6.38 -3.48
N GLY A 50 -3.66 -7.60 -3.85
CA GLY A 50 -2.77 -8.70 -4.24
C GLY A 50 -2.44 -8.80 -5.73
N HIS A 51 -2.64 -7.79 -6.57
CA HIS A 51 -2.21 -7.84 -7.97
C HIS A 51 -0.69 -7.63 -8.11
N GLY A 52 -0.10 -8.20 -9.15
CA GLY A 52 1.34 -8.21 -9.35
C GLY A 52 1.96 -6.83 -9.54
N ASP A 53 1.21 -5.91 -10.14
CA ASP A 53 1.59 -4.51 -10.37
C ASP A 53 1.35 -3.60 -9.14
N HIS A 54 1.03 -4.20 -7.97
CA HIS A 54 0.97 -3.57 -6.66
C HIS A 54 1.89 -4.26 -5.65
N ILE A 55 1.83 -5.60 -5.55
CA ILE A 55 2.80 -6.37 -4.74
C ILE A 55 4.23 -6.09 -5.22
N GLY A 56 4.43 -6.09 -6.55
CA GLY A 56 5.69 -5.71 -7.17
C GLY A 56 6.92 -6.33 -6.55
N ASP A 57 7.88 -5.48 -6.17
CA ASP A 57 9.17 -5.86 -5.59
C ASP A 57 9.13 -6.00 -4.05
N THR A 58 7.95 -6.15 -3.45
CA THR A 58 7.80 -6.26 -1.98
C THR A 58 8.76 -7.29 -1.37
N GLU A 59 8.82 -8.51 -1.89
CA GLU A 59 9.69 -9.55 -1.34
C GLU A 59 11.17 -9.19 -1.48
N ARG A 60 11.58 -8.66 -2.65
CA ARG A 60 12.96 -8.26 -2.93
C ARG A 60 13.42 -7.17 -1.97
N ILE A 61 12.59 -6.15 -1.76
CA ILE A 61 12.86 -5.06 -0.82
C ILE A 61 12.87 -5.59 0.61
N ALA A 62 11.89 -6.43 0.98
CA ALA A 62 11.75 -6.94 2.33
C ALA A 62 12.89 -7.85 2.77
N HIS A 63 13.47 -8.62 1.88
CA HIS A 63 14.68 -9.41 2.16
C HIS A 63 15.88 -8.53 2.54
N ARG A 64 15.98 -7.32 2.00
CA ARG A 64 17.10 -6.40 2.21
C ARG A 64 16.89 -5.50 3.42
N THR A 65 15.68 -4.94 3.59
CA THR A 65 15.43 -3.87 4.57
C THR A 65 14.65 -4.32 5.80
N HIS A 66 14.06 -5.53 5.76
CA HIS A 66 13.24 -6.09 6.85
C HIS A 66 12.12 -5.14 7.34
N PRO A 67 11.32 -4.56 6.43
CA PRO A 67 10.29 -3.60 6.78
C PRO A 67 9.12 -4.28 7.51
N LEU A 68 8.22 -3.48 8.06
CA LEU A 68 6.89 -3.94 8.42
C LEU A 68 5.98 -3.88 7.19
N ILE A 69 5.40 -5.01 6.79
CA ILE A 69 4.41 -5.07 5.70
C ILE A 69 3.01 -4.99 6.30
N ILE A 70 2.24 -4.00 5.87
CA ILE A 70 0.87 -3.74 6.33
C ILE A 70 -0.09 -3.91 5.16
N SER A 71 -1.12 -4.72 5.33
CA SER A 71 -2.16 -4.96 4.31
C SER A 71 -3.41 -5.59 4.93
N THR A 72 -4.32 -6.12 4.09
CA THR A 72 -5.39 -7.01 4.56
C THR A 72 -4.81 -8.25 5.24
N VAL A 73 -5.60 -8.89 6.10
CA VAL A 73 -5.16 -10.08 6.85
C VAL A 73 -4.64 -11.16 5.91
N GLU A 74 -5.39 -11.46 4.84
CA GLU A 74 -5.04 -12.53 3.90
C GLU A 74 -3.72 -12.28 3.16
N LEU A 75 -3.47 -11.03 2.79
CA LEU A 75 -2.21 -10.66 2.11
C LEU A 75 -1.06 -10.57 3.12
N ALA A 76 -1.31 -10.09 4.32
CA ALA A 76 -0.33 -10.07 5.41
C ALA A 76 0.09 -11.48 5.82
N ASP A 77 -0.86 -12.43 5.93
CA ASP A 77 -0.60 -13.82 6.25
C ASP A 77 0.27 -14.49 5.17
N TYR A 78 -0.02 -14.23 3.89
CA TYR A 78 0.81 -14.72 2.78
C TYR A 78 2.29 -14.31 2.91
N PHE A 79 2.56 -13.05 3.29
CA PHE A 79 3.93 -12.61 3.53
C PHE A 79 4.49 -13.11 4.87
N SER A 80 3.66 -13.28 5.88
CA SER A 80 4.06 -13.86 7.18
C SER A 80 4.52 -15.32 7.03
N GLU A 81 3.83 -16.12 6.22
CA GLU A 81 4.22 -17.50 5.90
C GLU A 81 5.59 -17.59 5.19
N LYS A 82 5.99 -16.51 4.52
CA LYS A 82 7.32 -16.37 3.92
C LYS A 82 8.39 -15.84 4.89
N GLY A 83 8.03 -15.60 6.15
CA GLY A 83 8.94 -15.17 7.21
C GLY A 83 9.13 -13.66 7.34
N PHE A 84 8.32 -12.84 6.67
CA PHE A 84 8.38 -11.39 6.79
C PHE A 84 7.60 -10.87 7.99
N ARG A 85 7.97 -9.70 8.50
CA ARG A 85 7.22 -9.00 9.54
C ARG A 85 5.97 -8.38 8.94
N THR A 86 4.79 -8.72 9.45
CA THR A 86 3.53 -8.25 8.90
C THR A 86 2.59 -7.69 9.97
N HIS A 87 1.63 -6.88 9.53
CA HIS A 87 0.48 -6.45 10.32
C HIS A 87 -0.78 -6.52 9.45
N GLY A 88 -1.60 -7.51 9.70
CA GLY A 88 -2.87 -7.71 9.01
C GLY A 88 -3.97 -6.81 9.58
N MET A 89 -4.72 -6.14 8.71
CA MET A 89 -5.84 -5.27 9.05
C MET A 89 -7.09 -5.67 8.27
N GLN A 90 -8.25 -5.28 8.75
CA GLN A 90 -9.50 -5.46 8.03
C GLN A 90 -9.91 -4.16 7.31
N PRO A 91 -10.59 -4.23 6.15
CA PRO A 91 -11.22 -3.05 5.54
C PRO A 91 -12.10 -2.31 6.56
N GLY A 92 -11.95 -1.00 6.67
CA GLY A 92 -12.59 -0.18 7.69
C GLY A 92 -11.84 -0.09 9.03
N GLY A 93 -10.90 -1.01 9.29
CA GLY A 93 -10.05 -0.99 10.48
C GLY A 93 -8.95 0.06 10.40
N GLY A 94 -8.48 0.51 11.57
CA GLY A 94 -7.37 1.44 11.69
C GLY A 94 -6.47 1.10 12.87
N HIS A 95 -5.17 1.44 12.75
CA HIS A 95 -4.17 1.18 13.78
C HIS A 95 -3.15 2.31 13.85
N SER A 96 -2.70 2.64 15.07
CA SER A 96 -1.64 3.63 15.29
C SER A 96 -0.29 2.94 15.38
N PHE A 97 0.63 3.37 14.53
CA PHE A 97 2.04 2.97 14.50
C PHE A 97 2.92 4.12 14.97
N ASP A 98 4.21 3.88 15.16
CA ASP A 98 5.18 4.90 15.55
C ASP A 98 5.34 6.02 14.50
N PHE A 99 5.07 5.73 13.22
CA PHE A 99 5.14 6.70 12.12
C PHE A 99 3.81 7.42 11.81
N GLY A 100 2.69 7.00 12.40
CA GLY A 100 1.39 7.59 12.14
C GLY A 100 0.23 6.58 12.28
N TYR A 101 -0.97 7.01 11.93
CA TYR A 101 -2.17 6.20 11.93
C TYR A 101 -2.49 5.72 10.51
N VAL A 102 -2.70 4.43 10.35
CA VAL A 102 -3.10 3.80 9.08
C VAL A 102 -4.52 3.27 9.23
N LYS A 103 -5.36 3.50 8.22
CA LYS A 103 -6.69 2.90 8.09
C LYS A 103 -6.84 2.31 6.69
N LEU A 104 -7.35 1.09 6.61
CA LEU A 104 -7.77 0.51 5.34
C LEU A 104 -9.20 0.93 5.03
N THR A 105 -9.43 1.41 3.81
CA THR A 105 -10.76 1.77 3.31
C THR A 105 -11.24 0.72 2.32
N GLN A 106 -12.53 0.70 2.03
CA GLN A 106 -13.06 -0.12 0.94
C GLN A 106 -12.44 0.31 -0.40
N ALA A 107 -12.27 -0.67 -1.30
CA ALA A 107 -12.07 -0.47 -2.73
C ALA A 107 -12.90 -1.49 -3.50
N ILE A 108 -13.39 -1.13 -4.69
CA ILE A 108 -14.15 -2.02 -5.56
C ILE A 108 -13.23 -2.51 -6.67
N HIS A 109 -12.52 -3.59 -6.36
CA HIS A 109 -11.53 -4.20 -7.26
C HIS A 109 -11.22 -5.64 -6.83
N GLY A 110 -10.54 -6.39 -7.69
CA GLY A 110 -10.03 -7.73 -7.38
C GLY A 110 -8.78 -7.69 -6.52
N SER A 111 -8.42 -8.85 -5.96
CA SER A 111 -7.17 -9.02 -5.20
C SER A 111 -6.67 -10.45 -5.39
N ALA A 112 -6.09 -10.76 -6.55
CA ALA A 112 -5.65 -12.11 -6.87
C ALA A 112 -4.31 -12.12 -7.63
N LEU A 113 -3.51 -13.15 -7.37
CA LEU A 113 -2.26 -13.42 -8.06
C LEU A 113 -2.18 -14.93 -8.39
N PRO A 114 -1.61 -15.34 -9.52
CA PRO A 114 -1.32 -16.74 -9.76
C PRO A 114 -0.28 -17.27 -8.76
N VAL A 115 -0.67 -18.25 -7.96
CA VAL A 115 0.23 -19.01 -7.08
C VAL A 115 0.27 -20.44 -7.59
N ASN A 116 1.44 -20.96 -7.97
CA ASN A 116 1.60 -22.28 -8.59
C ASN A 116 0.68 -22.50 -9.82
N GLY A 117 0.46 -21.44 -10.62
CA GLY A 117 -0.36 -21.49 -11.84
C GLY A 117 -1.88 -21.46 -11.61
N LEU A 118 -2.33 -21.33 -10.38
CA LEU A 118 -3.76 -21.19 -10.03
C LEU A 118 -4.03 -19.78 -9.48
N PRO A 119 -5.19 -19.17 -9.79
CA PRO A 119 -5.57 -17.91 -9.22
C PRO A 119 -5.78 -18.07 -7.70
N TYR A 120 -5.05 -17.33 -6.90
CA TYR A 120 -5.19 -17.27 -5.46
C TYR A 120 -5.69 -15.87 -5.07
N THR A 121 -6.77 -15.80 -4.31
CA THR A 121 -7.30 -14.51 -3.84
C THR A 121 -6.72 -14.14 -2.49
N PHE A 122 -6.35 -12.87 -2.35
CA PHE A 122 -5.81 -12.28 -1.12
C PHE A 122 -6.85 -11.41 -0.40
N GLY A 123 -8.10 -11.85 -0.38
CA GLY A 123 -9.18 -11.12 0.26
C GLY A 123 -9.69 -9.95 -0.59
N LEU A 124 -10.06 -8.87 0.06
CA LEU A 124 -10.61 -7.68 -0.58
C LEU A 124 -9.51 -6.70 -0.96
N ALA A 125 -9.71 -5.99 -2.06
CA ALA A 125 -8.91 -4.80 -2.36
C ALA A 125 -9.27 -3.66 -1.40
N THR A 126 -8.28 -2.84 -1.06
CA THR A 126 -8.44 -1.71 -0.13
C THR A 126 -7.75 -0.46 -0.64
N GLY A 127 -8.26 0.69 -0.22
CA GLY A 127 -7.47 1.91 -0.18
C GLY A 127 -6.80 2.08 1.18
N ILE A 128 -5.91 3.05 1.27
CA ILE A 128 -5.12 3.36 2.47
C ILE A 128 -5.31 4.82 2.82
N LEU A 129 -5.73 5.09 4.05
CA LEU A 129 -5.60 6.41 4.68
C LEU A 129 -4.39 6.38 5.61
N LEU A 130 -3.44 7.25 5.39
CA LEU A 130 -2.31 7.50 6.27
C LEU A 130 -2.42 8.90 6.87
N HIS A 131 -2.54 8.98 8.19
CA HIS A 131 -2.45 10.24 8.90
C HIS A 131 -1.13 10.30 9.68
N ALA A 132 -0.25 11.19 9.26
CA ALA A 132 1.07 11.36 9.87
C ALA A 132 1.50 12.85 9.80
N GLU A 133 2.16 13.35 10.83
CA GLU A 133 2.65 14.74 10.91
C GLU A 133 1.56 15.81 10.66
N GLY A 134 0.32 15.52 11.12
CA GLY A 134 -0.82 16.43 10.93
C GLY A 134 -1.34 16.52 9.49
N LYS A 135 -0.94 15.57 8.61
CA LYS A 135 -1.38 15.46 7.23
C LYS A 135 -2.07 14.13 6.98
N THR A 136 -3.08 14.14 6.14
CA THR A 136 -3.81 12.94 5.72
C THR A 136 -3.60 12.69 4.24
N ILE A 137 -3.09 11.50 3.93
CA ILE A 137 -2.88 11.00 2.58
C ILE A 137 -3.91 9.90 2.34
N TYR A 138 -4.65 9.99 1.24
CA TYR A 138 -5.53 8.93 0.77
C TYR A 138 -4.97 8.32 -0.51
N HIS A 139 -4.63 7.05 -0.47
CA HIS A 139 -4.29 6.25 -1.63
C HIS A 139 -5.45 5.28 -1.88
N ALA A 140 -6.20 5.49 -2.94
CA ALA A 140 -7.42 4.71 -3.19
C ALA A 140 -7.14 3.25 -3.57
N GLY A 141 -5.88 2.93 -3.94
CA GLY A 141 -5.57 1.70 -4.63
C GLY A 141 -6.27 1.66 -5.99
N ASP A 142 -6.44 0.48 -6.53
CA ASP A 142 -7.29 0.27 -7.68
C ASP A 142 -8.74 0.11 -7.23
N THR A 143 -9.61 0.93 -7.79
CA THR A 143 -11.02 0.92 -7.44
C THR A 143 -11.87 1.57 -8.51
N ALA A 144 -13.07 1.01 -8.75
CA ALA A 144 -14.13 1.77 -9.38
C ALA A 144 -14.57 2.91 -8.47
N LEU A 145 -15.20 3.94 -9.04
CA LEU A 145 -15.86 4.99 -8.27
C LEU A 145 -17.02 4.38 -7.46
N PHE A 146 -17.09 4.68 -6.16
CA PHE A 146 -18.16 4.23 -5.28
C PHE A 146 -18.63 5.36 -4.36
N SER A 147 -19.87 5.26 -3.90
CA SER A 147 -20.56 6.35 -3.14
C SER A 147 -19.84 6.72 -1.84
N ASP A 148 -19.26 5.74 -1.17
CA ASP A 148 -18.66 5.92 0.15
C ASP A 148 -17.32 6.68 0.09
N MET A 149 -16.74 6.89 -1.10
CA MET A 149 -15.61 7.82 -1.27
C MET A 149 -15.96 9.24 -0.79
N LYS A 150 -17.24 9.63 -0.92
CA LYS A 150 -17.73 10.90 -0.36
C LYS A 150 -17.64 10.90 1.17
N LEU A 151 -18.03 9.81 1.82
CA LEU A 151 -17.97 9.69 3.29
C LEU A 151 -16.51 9.70 3.77
N ILE A 152 -15.60 9.05 3.04
CA ILE A 152 -14.18 9.11 3.35
C ILE A 152 -13.67 10.57 3.32
N GLY A 153 -14.07 11.35 2.31
CA GLY A 153 -13.68 12.75 2.21
C GLY A 153 -14.35 13.68 3.22
N GLU A 154 -15.55 13.31 3.72
CA GLU A 154 -16.26 14.05 4.77
C GLU A 154 -15.67 13.75 6.17
N ASP A 155 -15.30 12.50 6.43
CA ASP A 155 -14.79 12.06 7.73
C ASP A 155 -13.31 12.41 7.96
N TYR A 156 -12.53 12.51 6.87
CA TYR A 156 -11.09 12.74 6.94
C TYR A 156 -10.69 13.97 6.12
N PRO A 157 -10.02 14.97 6.73
CA PRO A 157 -9.48 16.13 6.01
C PRO A 157 -8.27 15.69 5.15
N ILE A 158 -8.55 15.21 3.94
CA ILE A 158 -7.52 14.70 3.02
C ILE A 158 -6.71 15.86 2.45
N ASP A 159 -5.38 15.84 2.67
CA ASP A 159 -4.45 16.81 2.10
C ASP A 159 -3.96 16.39 0.71
N VAL A 160 -3.77 15.09 0.48
CA VAL A 160 -3.30 14.50 -0.79
C VAL A 160 -4.09 13.23 -1.09
N ALA A 161 -4.57 13.08 -2.33
CA ALA A 161 -5.22 11.87 -2.79
C ALA A 161 -4.52 11.31 -4.05
N PHE A 162 -4.26 10.00 -4.04
CA PHE A 162 -3.86 9.23 -5.20
C PHE A 162 -5.06 8.42 -5.66
N LEU A 163 -5.52 8.69 -6.88
CA LEU A 163 -6.75 8.11 -7.42
C LEU A 163 -6.45 7.43 -8.75
N PRO A 164 -7.00 6.23 -9.02
CA PRO A 164 -6.87 5.59 -10.31
C PRO A 164 -7.63 6.40 -11.37
N ILE A 165 -6.98 6.62 -12.52
CA ILE A 165 -7.57 7.29 -13.68
C ILE A 165 -7.40 6.46 -14.97
N GLY A 166 -6.98 5.23 -14.82
CA GLY A 166 -6.85 4.24 -15.89
C GLY A 166 -8.18 3.55 -16.22
N ASP A 167 -8.11 2.51 -17.05
CA ASP A 167 -9.22 1.61 -17.40
C ASP A 167 -9.49 0.54 -16.32
#